data_2a9cd93598a871d44b47751a6ade269b
#
_entry.id   2a9cd93598a871d44b47751a6ade269b
#
_cell.length_a   1.000
_cell.length_b   1.000
_cell.length_c   1.000
_cell.angle_alpha   90.00
_cell.angle_beta   90.00
_cell.angle_gamma   90.00
#
_symmetry.space_group_name_H-M   'P 1'
#
loop_
_entity.id
_entity.type
_entity.pdbx_description
1 polymer ?
#
loop_
_entity_poly.entity_id
_entity_poly.type
_entity_poly.pdbx_seq_one_letter_code
_entity_poly.pdbx_strand_id
1 'polypeptide(L)'
;MSGNAKNLRILFFGDITGRQGRTAVKSFIANLKEKPDFVIANIENASHGFGLTKKNYEDLSASGIDCFTSGNHIWDKKDIYDYIDDAEKLVRPINYPDGTRGAGARIFDIKGHKLAVINALGRVFMPPIDSPWEVVTKEIDRLKQNNVTSIIIDFHAEATAEKICFSKYLAKKYNNAEQALVKGVIGTHTHVQTADEKIYEGMAYITDAGFCGAEESVIGMEFSTSFKRLSTSLPERYEIAETPVAQINGVEILIDEFKATQIKRINSVSYTHLRAHETL
;
A
#
# COMPACT_ATOMS: atom_id res chain seq x y z
N MET A 1 18.20 -26.10 -21.74
CA MET A 1 18.63 -25.62 -20.43
C MET A 1 17.48 -24.86 -19.85
N SER A 2 16.67 -25.47 -18.97
CA SER A 2 15.56 -24.82 -18.29
C SER A 2 16.15 -23.89 -17.24
N GLY A 3 16.28 -22.60 -17.57
CA GLY A 3 16.55 -21.58 -16.59
C GLY A 3 15.42 -21.63 -15.57
N ASN A 4 15.75 -21.84 -14.29
CA ASN A 4 14.82 -21.69 -13.19
C ASN A 4 14.17 -20.31 -13.35
N ALA A 5 12.91 -20.26 -13.77
CA ALA A 5 12.12 -19.06 -13.73
C ALA A 5 12.14 -18.58 -12.28
N LYS A 6 12.85 -17.49 -12.01
CA LYS A 6 12.98 -16.96 -10.65
C LYS A 6 11.66 -16.34 -10.27
N ASN A 7 10.84 -17.10 -9.55
CA ASN A 7 9.65 -16.57 -8.93
C ASN A 7 10.05 -15.45 -7.97
N LEU A 8 9.41 -14.31 -8.07
CA LEU A 8 9.56 -13.22 -7.11
C LEU A 8 8.48 -13.35 -6.02
N ARG A 9 8.92 -13.27 -4.79
CA ARG A 9 8.07 -13.22 -3.61
C ARG A 9 7.97 -11.78 -3.14
N ILE A 10 6.78 -11.20 -3.27
CA ILE A 10 6.50 -9.81 -2.93
C ILE A 10 5.57 -9.75 -1.74
N LEU A 11 5.91 -8.93 -0.73
CA LEU A 11 4.99 -8.59 0.34
C LEU A 11 4.43 -7.18 0.10
N PHE A 12 3.13 -7.04 0.29
CA PHE A 12 2.45 -5.76 0.28
C PHE A 12 1.72 -5.58 1.61
N PHE A 13 2.12 -4.60 2.41
CA PHE A 13 1.43 -4.24 3.64
C PHE A 13 0.40 -3.14 3.36
N GLY A 14 -0.80 -3.30 3.93
CA GLY A 14 -1.84 -2.28 3.91
C GLY A 14 -1.44 -1.03 4.68
N ASP A 15 -2.40 -0.15 4.93
CA ASP A 15 -2.18 1.19 5.49
C ASP A 15 -1.48 1.15 6.86
N ILE A 16 -0.20 1.53 6.90
CA ILE A 16 0.55 1.61 8.16
C ILE A 16 0.07 2.82 8.97
N THR A 17 -0.55 2.56 10.12
CA THR A 17 -1.18 3.59 10.94
C THR A 17 -0.42 3.81 12.24
N GLY A 18 0.09 5.02 12.42
CA GLY A 18 0.73 5.48 13.66
C GLY A 18 2.01 4.73 14.04
N ARG A 19 2.42 4.92 15.29
CA ARG A 19 3.64 4.31 15.85
C ARG A 19 3.52 2.79 15.92
N GLN A 20 2.37 2.27 16.34
CA GLN A 20 2.17 0.83 16.49
C GLN A 20 2.27 0.10 15.17
N GLY A 21 1.64 0.61 14.10
CA GLY A 21 1.75 0.03 12.77
C GLY A 21 3.20 -0.03 12.28
N ARG A 22 3.94 1.09 12.42
CA ARG A 22 5.37 1.10 12.06
C ARG A 22 6.18 0.07 12.84
N THR A 23 5.99 -0.01 14.16
CA THR A 23 6.72 -0.95 15.01
C THR A 23 6.37 -2.40 14.66
N ALA A 24 5.10 -2.71 14.47
CA ALA A 24 4.63 -4.05 14.15
C ALA A 24 5.17 -4.54 12.81
N VAL A 25 5.09 -3.72 11.75
CA VAL A 25 5.60 -4.07 10.42
C VAL A 25 7.13 -4.27 10.44
N LYS A 26 7.87 -3.37 11.11
CA LYS A 26 9.33 -3.52 11.27
C LYS A 26 9.68 -4.84 11.97
N SER A 27 8.99 -5.16 13.07
CA SER A 27 9.19 -6.40 13.81
C SER A 27 8.84 -7.63 12.96
N PHE A 28 7.74 -7.56 12.21
CA PHE A 28 7.32 -8.63 11.31
C PHE A 28 8.40 -8.94 10.25
N ILE A 29 8.88 -7.91 9.56
CA ILE A 29 9.92 -8.05 8.53
C ILE A 29 11.22 -8.61 9.12
N ALA A 30 11.64 -8.11 10.30
CA ALA A 30 12.86 -8.55 10.96
C ALA A 30 12.81 -10.04 11.38
N ASN A 31 11.63 -10.56 11.70
CA ASN A 31 11.43 -11.94 12.16
C ASN A 31 11.04 -12.92 11.04
N LEU A 32 11.00 -12.49 9.77
CA LEU A 32 10.76 -13.39 8.65
C LEU A 32 11.88 -14.42 8.53
N LYS A 33 11.53 -15.71 8.50
CA LYS A 33 12.47 -16.81 8.29
C LYS A 33 13.14 -16.73 6.91
N GLU A 34 12.35 -16.38 5.91
CA GLU A 34 12.81 -16.19 4.54
C GLU A 34 12.49 -14.75 4.11
N LYS A 35 13.51 -14.06 3.60
CA LYS A 35 13.33 -12.70 3.13
C LYS A 35 12.55 -12.70 1.81
N PRO A 36 11.57 -11.80 1.66
CA PRO A 36 10.93 -11.57 0.37
C PRO A 36 11.94 -10.95 -0.60
N ASP A 37 11.63 -11.00 -1.88
CA ASP A 37 12.43 -10.35 -2.91
C ASP A 37 12.15 -8.84 -2.99
N PHE A 38 10.93 -8.42 -2.57
CA PHE A 38 10.51 -7.02 -2.58
C PHE A 38 9.39 -6.77 -1.56
N VAL A 39 9.45 -5.63 -0.89
CA VAL A 39 8.46 -5.24 0.11
C VAL A 39 7.86 -3.88 -0.25
N ILE A 40 6.54 -3.85 -0.39
CA ILE A 40 5.74 -2.63 -0.60
C ILE A 40 4.91 -2.37 0.66
N ALA A 41 4.72 -1.12 1.03
CA ALA A 41 3.83 -0.75 2.13
C ALA A 41 3.14 0.58 1.87
N ASN A 42 1.83 0.66 2.15
CA ASN A 42 1.15 1.93 2.15
C ASN A 42 1.41 2.66 3.48
N ILE A 43 1.92 3.90 3.39
CA ILE A 43 2.41 4.64 4.55
C ILE A 43 1.69 5.97 4.76
N GLU A 44 0.56 6.19 4.12
CA GLU A 44 -0.13 7.47 4.20
C GLU A 44 -0.53 7.87 5.63
N ASN A 45 -0.73 6.88 6.51
CA ASN A 45 -1.16 7.07 7.90
C ASN A 45 -0.04 6.86 8.92
N ALA A 46 1.20 6.77 8.46
CA ALA A 46 2.34 6.38 9.32
C ALA A 46 2.70 7.43 10.38
N SER A 47 2.38 8.70 10.19
CA SER A 47 2.77 9.78 11.11
C SER A 47 1.58 10.34 11.89
N HIS A 48 1.32 9.78 13.08
CA HIS A 48 0.19 10.17 13.94
C HIS A 48 -1.17 10.00 13.23
N GLY A 49 -1.31 8.94 12.40
CA GLY A 49 -2.54 8.57 11.73
C GLY A 49 -2.84 9.28 10.43
N PHE A 50 -2.12 10.32 10.08
CA PHE A 50 -2.32 11.10 8.85
C PHE A 50 -0.98 11.63 8.33
N GLY A 51 -0.68 11.32 7.07
CA GLY A 51 0.52 11.80 6.40
C GLY A 51 1.82 11.10 6.83
N LEU A 52 2.93 11.57 6.28
CA LEU A 52 4.26 11.02 6.47
C LEU A 52 5.27 12.13 6.78
N THR A 53 5.99 12.01 7.90
CA THR A 53 7.14 12.87 8.20
C THR A 53 8.42 12.29 7.62
N LYS A 54 9.40 13.16 7.32
CA LYS A 54 10.73 12.76 6.83
C LYS A 54 11.39 11.73 7.74
N LYS A 55 11.35 11.98 9.05
CA LYS A 55 11.89 11.06 10.06
C LYS A 55 11.29 9.65 9.97
N ASN A 56 9.97 9.56 9.80
CA ASN A 56 9.31 8.26 9.69
C ASN A 56 9.56 7.58 8.35
N TYR A 57 9.71 8.35 7.27
CA TYR A 57 10.14 7.84 5.97
C TYR A 57 11.53 7.21 6.05
N GLU A 58 12.50 7.92 6.65
CA GLU A 58 13.86 7.42 6.82
C GLU A 58 13.92 6.17 7.72
N ASP A 59 13.21 6.18 8.84
CA ASP A 59 13.13 5.05 9.77
C ASP A 59 12.53 3.79 9.12
N LEU A 60 11.45 3.94 8.36
CA LEU A 60 10.85 2.83 7.62
C LEU A 60 11.72 2.36 6.44
N SER A 61 12.40 3.29 5.76
CA SER A 61 13.32 2.97 4.66
C SER A 61 14.48 2.08 5.10
N ALA A 62 14.92 2.23 6.35
CA ALA A 62 15.97 1.41 6.96
C ALA A 62 15.48 0.04 7.45
N SER A 63 14.16 -0.23 7.43
CA SER A 63 13.58 -1.46 8.00
C SER A 63 13.37 -2.60 7.01
N GLY A 64 13.86 -2.46 5.77
CA GLY A 64 13.72 -3.49 4.73
C GLY A 64 12.46 -3.33 3.87
N ILE A 65 11.82 -2.17 3.88
CA ILE A 65 10.78 -1.81 2.92
C ILE A 65 11.44 -1.17 1.70
N ASP A 66 11.10 -1.66 0.52
CA ASP A 66 11.72 -1.27 -0.75
C ASP A 66 10.95 -0.17 -1.47
N CYS A 67 9.62 -0.16 -1.34
CA CYS A 67 8.75 0.84 -1.94
C CYS A 67 7.62 1.23 -1.00
N PHE A 68 7.33 2.53 -0.95
CA PHE A 68 6.20 3.09 -0.23
C PHE A 68 5.15 3.60 -1.20
N THR A 69 3.91 3.23 -0.97
CA THR A 69 2.74 3.87 -1.57
C THR A 69 2.06 4.77 -0.55
N SER A 70 1.11 5.54 -0.98
CA SER A 70 0.40 6.49 -0.14
C SER A 70 -1.08 6.60 -0.57
N GLY A 71 -1.74 7.68 -0.22
CA GLY A 71 -3.14 7.92 -0.54
C GLY A 71 -3.50 9.41 -0.43
N ASN A 72 -4.74 9.69 -0.02
CA ASN A 72 -5.24 11.06 0.07
C ASN A 72 -4.63 11.88 1.22
N HIS A 73 -4.02 11.22 2.21
CA HIS A 73 -3.37 11.90 3.35
C HIS A 73 -1.88 12.24 3.12
N ILE A 74 -1.33 11.99 1.93
CA ILE A 74 0.10 12.22 1.66
C ILE A 74 0.55 13.66 1.97
N TRP A 75 -0.34 14.64 1.84
CA TRP A 75 -0.05 16.06 2.04
C TRP A 75 -0.33 16.58 3.45
N ASP A 76 -0.78 15.75 4.39
CA ASP A 76 -1.20 16.19 5.73
C ASP A 76 -0.05 16.60 6.64
N LYS A 77 1.19 16.23 6.31
CA LYS A 77 2.40 16.73 6.97
C LYS A 77 3.15 17.68 6.06
N LYS A 78 3.33 18.92 6.52
CA LYS A 78 3.93 19.99 5.69
C LYS A 78 5.38 19.71 5.28
N ASP A 79 6.14 18.99 6.11
CA ASP A 79 7.53 18.63 5.80
C ASP A 79 7.66 17.70 4.59
N ILE A 80 6.58 17.06 4.14
CA ILE A 80 6.58 16.26 2.90
C ILE A 80 7.05 17.07 1.68
N TYR A 81 6.72 18.36 1.64
CA TYR A 81 7.11 19.23 0.55
C TYR A 81 8.63 19.45 0.45
N ASP A 82 9.35 19.24 1.54
CA ASP A 82 10.80 19.47 1.58
C ASP A 82 11.60 18.27 1.05
N TYR A 83 10.99 17.06 0.96
CA TYR A 83 11.73 15.85 0.63
C TYR A 83 11.07 14.91 -0.38
N ILE A 84 9.82 15.11 -0.77
CA ILE A 84 9.08 14.15 -1.61
C ILE A 84 9.74 13.92 -2.97
N ASP A 85 10.37 14.94 -3.55
CA ASP A 85 11.03 14.81 -4.86
C ASP A 85 12.29 13.94 -4.79
N ASP A 86 12.97 13.95 -3.63
CA ASP A 86 14.19 13.18 -3.35
C ASP A 86 13.88 11.81 -2.71
N ALA A 87 12.61 11.54 -2.39
CA ALA A 87 12.18 10.31 -1.75
C ALA A 87 12.10 9.15 -2.76
N GLU A 88 13.26 8.55 -3.10
CA GLU A 88 13.39 7.54 -4.16
C GLU A 88 12.52 6.30 -3.99
N LYS A 89 12.11 5.97 -2.76
CA LYS A 89 11.23 4.82 -2.48
C LYS A 89 9.75 5.18 -2.39
N LEU A 90 9.39 6.46 -2.44
CA LEU A 90 8.02 6.93 -2.24
C LEU A 90 7.30 7.14 -3.57
N VAL A 91 6.09 6.60 -3.65
CA VAL A 91 5.14 6.78 -4.75
C VAL A 91 3.86 7.40 -4.21
N ARG A 92 3.52 8.59 -4.70
CA ARG A 92 2.25 9.25 -4.39
C ARG A 92 1.19 8.88 -5.43
N PRO A 93 -0.10 9.13 -5.19
CA PRO A 93 -1.11 8.90 -6.22
C PRO A 93 -0.79 9.64 -7.52
N ILE A 94 -0.78 8.89 -8.61
CA ILE A 94 -0.35 9.37 -9.93
C ILE A 94 -1.34 10.37 -10.53
N ASN A 95 -2.61 10.23 -10.17
CA ASN A 95 -3.69 11.03 -10.71
C ASN A 95 -3.95 12.36 -9.98
N TYR A 96 -2.98 12.87 -9.22
CA TYR A 96 -2.90 14.30 -8.92
C TYR A 96 -2.59 15.09 -10.21
N PRO A 97 -3.04 16.36 -10.33
CA PRO A 97 -2.79 17.18 -11.51
C PRO A 97 -1.33 17.24 -11.94
N ASP A 98 -1.10 17.44 -13.23
CA ASP A 98 0.25 17.62 -13.79
C ASP A 98 1.04 18.71 -13.05
N GLY A 99 2.33 18.45 -12.81
CA GLY A 99 3.21 19.36 -12.04
C GLY A 99 3.16 19.15 -10.52
N THR A 100 2.32 18.27 -10.00
CA THR A 100 2.36 17.90 -8.58
C THR A 100 3.68 17.21 -8.24
N ARG A 101 4.33 17.66 -7.16
CA ARG A 101 5.63 17.15 -6.68
C ARG A 101 5.59 15.64 -6.35
N GLY A 102 6.75 15.00 -6.42
CA GLY A 102 6.92 13.58 -6.18
C GLY A 102 6.54 12.71 -7.38
N ALA A 103 6.86 11.42 -7.31
CA ALA A 103 6.63 10.45 -8.37
C ALA A 103 5.32 9.68 -8.17
N GLY A 104 4.55 9.46 -9.25
CA GLY A 104 3.32 8.64 -9.24
C GLY A 104 3.57 7.18 -9.59
N ALA A 105 4.75 6.87 -10.13
CA ALA A 105 5.22 5.53 -10.43
C ALA A 105 6.74 5.47 -10.29
N ARG A 106 7.27 4.30 -9.91
CA ARG A 106 8.71 4.02 -9.85
C ARG A 106 9.01 2.63 -10.38
N ILE A 107 10.20 2.50 -10.99
CA ILE A 107 10.68 1.24 -11.55
C ILE A 107 11.83 0.74 -10.67
N PHE A 108 11.77 -0.53 -10.29
CA PHE A 108 12.78 -1.22 -9.50
C PHE A 108 13.35 -2.39 -10.30
N ASP A 109 14.66 -2.61 -10.22
CA ASP A 109 15.31 -3.82 -10.74
C ASP A 109 15.42 -4.83 -9.61
N ILE A 110 14.73 -5.96 -9.75
CA ILE A 110 14.72 -7.03 -8.76
C ILE A 110 15.26 -8.28 -9.44
N LYS A 111 16.52 -8.60 -9.20
CA LYS A 111 17.18 -9.78 -9.79
C LYS A 111 17.10 -9.83 -11.33
N GLY A 112 17.13 -8.66 -11.98
CA GLY A 112 17.02 -8.51 -13.42
C GLY A 112 15.58 -8.41 -13.94
N HIS A 113 14.57 -8.41 -13.06
CA HIS A 113 13.17 -8.12 -13.41
C HIS A 113 12.85 -6.66 -13.17
N LYS A 114 12.37 -5.97 -14.20
CA LYS A 114 11.87 -4.59 -14.06
C LYS A 114 10.43 -4.59 -13.54
N LEU A 115 10.28 -4.33 -12.24
CA LEU A 115 8.99 -4.15 -11.57
C LEU A 115 8.68 -2.66 -11.45
N ALA A 116 7.52 -2.22 -11.94
CA ALA A 116 6.99 -0.89 -11.63
C ALA A 116 5.93 -0.98 -10.51
N VAL A 117 5.97 -0.01 -9.62
CA VAL A 117 4.91 0.24 -8.63
C VAL A 117 4.22 1.55 -8.98
N ILE A 118 2.91 1.52 -9.11
CA ILE A 118 2.05 2.68 -9.35
C ILE A 118 1.13 2.83 -8.14
N ASN A 119 0.93 4.06 -7.69
CA ASN A 119 -0.13 4.37 -6.73
C ASN A 119 -1.20 5.22 -7.42
N ALA A 120 -2.47 4.98 -7.17
CA ALA A 120 -3.57 5.75 -7.73
C ALA A 120 -4.71 5.91 -6.71
N LEU A 121 -5.41 7.03 -6.77
CA LEU A 121 -6.63 7.28 -5.99
C LEU A 121 -7.88 6.95 -6.80
N GLY A 122 -8.89 6.38 -6.13
CA GLY A 122 -10.25 6.35 -6.62
C GLY A 122 -10.90 7.74 -6.60
N ARG A 123 -12.12 7.84 -7.14
CA ARG A 123 -12.90 9.09 -7.22
C ARG A 123 -14.23 9.02 -6.48
N VAL A 124 -14.78 7.81 -6.35
CA VAL A 124 -16.09 7.62 -5.72
C VAL A 124 -15.95 7.79 -4.21
N PHE A 125 -16.60 8.82 -3.67
CA PHE A 125 -16.50 9.26 -2.26
C PHE A 125 -15.09 9.71 -1.83
N MET A 126 -14.23 10.04 -2.79
CA MET A 126 -12.88 10.54 -2.58
C MET A 126 -12.78 12.02 -2.98
N PRO A 127 -11.74 12.75 -2.56
CA PRO A 127 -11.51 14.12 -3.02
C PRO A 127 -11.47 14.22 -4.55
N PRO A 128 -11.89 15.36 -5.15
CA PRO A 128 -11.81 15.60 -6.57
C PRO A 128 -10.37 15.43 -7.07
N ILE A 129 -10.17 14.56 -8.07
CA ILE A 129 -8.86 14.23 -8.64
C ILE A 129 -9.04 13.79 -10.10
N ASP A 130 -7.96 13.77 -10.87
CA ASP A 130 -8.00 13.33 -12.26
C ASP A 130 -8.41 11.83 -12.37
N SER A 131 -8.91 11.47 -13.55
CA SER A 131 -9.40 10.11 -13.81
C SER A 131 -8.28 9.05 -13.68
N PRO A 132 -8.36 8.13 -12.70
CA PRO A 132 -7.36 7.07 -12.59
C PRO A 132 -7.34 6.17 -13.84
N TRP A 133 -8.48 6.00 -14.52
CA TRP A 133 -8.61 5.20 -15.73
C TRP A 133 -7.69 5.69 -16.86
N GLU A 134 -7.66 7.00 -17.07
CA GLU A 134 -6.85 7.63 -18.12
C GLU A 134 -5.39 7.74 -17.73
N VAL A 135 -5.13 8.26 -16.52
CA VAL A 135 -3.76 8.55 -16.06
C VAL A 135 -2.96 7.25 -15.88
N VAL A 136 -3.54 6.24 -15.21
CA VAL A 136 -2.86 4.95 -15.02
C VAL A 136 -2.66 4.22 -16.35
N THR A 137 -3.64 4.26 -17.25
CA THR A 137 -3.49 3.65 -18.57
C THR A 137 -2.34 4.26 -19.36
N LYS A 138 -2.27 5.60 -19.41
CA LYS A 138 -1.17 6.33 -20.06
C LYS A 138 0.19 5.96 -19.47
N GLU A 139 0.27 5.82 -18.17
CA GLU A 139 1.51 5.43 -17.50
C GLU A 139 1.90 3.97 -17.79
N ILE A 140 0.94 3.03 -17.77
CA ILE A 140 1.21 1.63 -18.14
C ILE A 140 1.76 1.55 -19.56
N ASP A 141 1.16 2.28 -20.51
CA ASP A 141 1.61 2.31 -21.91
C ASP A 141 3.03 2.87 -22.03
N ARG A 142 3.38 3.91 -21.25
CA ARG A 142 4.75 4.45 -21.15
C ARG A 142 5.74 3.42 -20.56
N LEU A 143 5.35 2.76 -19.47
CA LEU A 143 6.18 1.73 -18.82
C LEU A 143 6.46 0.54 -19.74
N LYS A 144 5.46 0.10 -20.49
CA LYS A 144 5.59 -0.96 -21.50
C LYS A 144 6.64 -0.60 -22.56
N GLN A 145 6.63 0.66 -23.05
CA GLN A 145 7.64 1.15 -24.01
C GLN A 145 9.06 1.16 -23.42
N ASN A 146 9.20 1.25 -22.08
CA ASN A 146 10.47 1.20 -21.36
C ASN A 146 10.87 -0.22 -20.91
N ASN A 147 10.28 -1.25 -21.52
CA ASN A 147 10.57 -2.66 -21.24
C ASN A 147 10.29 -3.07 -19.78
N VAL A 148 9.32 -2.46 -19.12
CA VAL A 148 8.79 -2.95 -17.85
C VAL A 148 7.92 -4.17 -18.12
N THR A 149 8.18 -5.25 -17.39
CA THR A 149 7.51 -6.55 -17.58
C THR A 149 6.53 -6.90 -16.46
N SER A 150 6.57 -6.16 -15.37
CA SER A 150 5.74 -6.40 -14.19
C SER A 150 5.28 -5.08 -13.58
N ILE A 151 3.99 -4.95 -13.30
CA ILE A 151 3.40 -3.77 -12.68
C ILE A 151 2.54 -4.20 -11.50
N ILE A 152 2.75 -3.59 -10.34
CA ILE A 152 1.87 -3.67 -9.17
C ILE A 152 1.29 -2.29 -8.92
N ILE A 153 -0.01 -2.24 -8.69
CA ILE A 153 -0.77 -1.00 -8.46
C ILE A 153 -1.37 -1.05 -7.06
N ASP A 154 -1.10 -0.03 -6.26
CA ASP A 154 -1.87 0.31 -5.09
C ASP A 154 -3.03 1.20 -5.52
N PHE A 155 -4.25 0.68 -5.44
CA PHE A 155 -5.45 1.44 -5.76
C PHE A 155 -6.16 1.86 -4.47
N HIS A 156 -5.81 3.04 -4.01
CA HIS A 156 -6.29 3.63 -2.78
C HIS A 156 -7.66 4.27 -3.00
N ALA A 157 -8.73 3.57 -2.67
CA ALA A 157 -10.10 3.97 -3.02
C ALA A 157 -11.13 3.51 -1.97
N GLU A 158 -12.20 4.31 -1.79
CA GLU A 158 -13.29 4.00 -0.88
C GLU A 158 -14.23 2.92 -1.45
N ALA A 159 -14.68 3.09 -2.69
CA ALA A 159 -15.77 2.29 -3.23
C ALA A 159 -15.31 0.92 -3.75
N THR A 160 -15.84 -0.15 -3.17
CA THR A 160 -15.62 -1.55 -3.59
C THR A 160 -15.88 -1.77 -5.09
N ALA A 161 -17.00 -1.20 -5.59
CA ALA A 161 -17.36 -1.34 -7.01
C ALA A 161 -16.32 -0.69 -7.94
N GLU A 162 -15.76 0.46 -7.55
CA GLU A 162 -14.71 1.13 -8.31
C GLU A 162 -13.43 0.28 -8.33
N LYS A 163 -13.00 -0.28 -7.19
CA LYS A 163 -11.84 -1.16 -7.07
C LYS A 163 -11.97 -2.39 -7.97
N ILE A 164 -13.10 -3.08 -7.91
CA ILE A 164 -13.36 -4.27 -8.73
C ILE A 164 -13.40 -3.91 -10.22
N CYS A 165 -14.09 -2.84 -10.59
CA CYS A 165 -14.24 -2.43 -11.99
C CYS A 165 -12.89 -2.02 -12.58
N PHE A 166 -12.09 -1.22 -11.84
CA PHE A 166 -10.77 -0.78 -12.23
C PHE A 166 -9.82 -1.97 -12.48
N SER A 167 -9.77 -2.92 -11.56
CA SER A 167 -8.93 -4.11 -11.69
C SER A 167 -9.30 -4.95 -12.91
N LYS A 168 -10.59 -5.19 -13.11
CA LYS A 168 -11.09 -5.94 -14.29
C LYS A 168 -10.80 -5.24 -15.61
N TYR A 169 -10.93 -3.91 -15.64
CA TYR A 169 -10.59 -3.12 -16.82
C TYR A 169 -9.12 -3.28 -17.19
N LEU A 170 -8.21 -3.12 -16.21
CA LEU A 170 -6.78 -3.25 -16.46
C LEU A 170 -6.39 -4.67 -16.89
N ALA A 171 -6.94 -5.69 -16.24
CA ALA A 171 -6.68 -7.07 -16.63
C ALA A 171 -7.14 -7.34 -18.07
N LYS A 172 -8.34 -6.93 -18.45
CA LYS A 172 -8.84 -7.11 -19.82
C LYS A 172 -8.03 -6.35 -20.87
N LYS A 173 -7.44 -5.21 -20.49
CA LYS A 173 -6.68 -4.38 -21.44
C LYS A 173 -5.23 -4.83 -21.60
N TYR A 174 -4.59 -5.32 -20.55
CA TYR A 174 -3.14 -5.53 -20.52
C TYR A 174 -2.70 -6.98 -20.29
N ASN A 175 -3.63 -7.85 -19.91
CA ASN A 175 -3.32 -9.24 -19.61
C ASN A 175 -4.05 -10.19 -20.56
N ASN A 176 -3.53 -11.41 -20.64
CA ASN A 176 -4.20 -12.55 -21.26
C ASN A 176 -3.86 -13.82 -20.45
N ALA A 177 -4.38 -14.98 -20.87
CA ALA A 177 -4.20 -16.23 -20.15
C ALA A 177 -2.72 -16.67 -19.98
N GLU A 178 -1.85 -16.25 -20.91
CA GLU A 178 -0.44 -16.65 -20.93
C GLU A 178 0.47 -15.62 -20.28
N GLN A 179 0.18 -14.33 -20.48
CA GLN A 179 1.03 -13.24 -20.02
C GLN A 179 0.22 -12.09 -19.43
N ALA A 180 0.63 -11.64 -18.26
CA ALA A 180 0.10 -10.47 -17.60
C ALA A 180 1.18 -9.39 -17.47
N LEU A 181 0.91 -8.17 -17.92
CA LEU A 181 1.76 -7.01 -17.65
C LEU A 181 1.43 -6.44 -16.26
N VAL A 182 0.15 -6.31 -15.92
CA VAL A 182 -0.31 -5.92 -14.58
C VAL A 182 -0.38 -7.18 -13.72
N LYS A 183 0.62 -7.35 -12.86
CA LYS A 183 0.75 -8.52 -11.99
C LYS A 183 -0.07 -8.42 -10.72
N GLY A 184 -0.44 -7.20 -10.30
CA GLY A 184 -1.23 -7.00 -9.09
C GLY A 184 -1.98 -5.67 -9.07
N VAL A 185 -3.23 -5.70 -8.60
CA VAL A 185 -3.99 -4.53 -8.16
C VAL A 185 -4.46 -4.79 -6.74
N ILE A 186 -3.89 -4.06 -5.81
CA ILE A 186 -4.12 -4.21 -4.38
C ILE A 186 -4.86 -2.97 -3.89
N GLY A 187 -6.08 -3.18 -3.38
CA GLY A 187 -6.87 -2.09 -2.80
C GLY A 187 -6.39 -1.74 -1.41
N THR A 188 -6.50 -0.46 -1.05
CA THR A 188 -6.21 0.13 0.27
C THR A 188 -7.26 1.17 0.64
N HIS A 189 -7.14 1.87 1.75
CA HIS A 189 -7.96 2.96 2.26
C HIS A 189 -9.00 2.58 3.32
N THR A 190 -9.77 1.51 3.15
CA THR A 190 -10.89 1.25 4.09
C THR A 190 -10.42 0.69 5.43
N HIS A 191 -9.15 0.27 5.51
CA HIS A 191 -8.53 -0.32 6.70
C HIS A 191 -9.13 -1.67 7.15
N VAL A 192 -10.05 -2.25 6.37
CA VAL A 192 -10.64 -3.56 6.67
C VAL A 192 -10.19 -4.56 5.61
N GLN A 193 -9.38 -5.54 6.02
CA GLN A 193 -8.93 -6.56 5.09
C GLN A 193 -10.10 -7.40 4.57
N THR A 194 -10.29 -7.40 3.25
CA THR A 194 -11.32 -8.21 2.61
C THR A 194 -10.84 -9.66 2.39
N ALA A 195 -11.78 -10.58 2.20
CA ALA A 195 -11.51 -12.01 2.02
C ALA A 195 -11.76 -12.46 0.57
N ASP A 196 -11.45 -11.60 -0.38
CA ASP A 196 -11.75 -11.80 -1.80
C ASP A 196 -10.50 -11.92 -2.67
N GLU A 197 -9.35 -12.21 -2.02
CA GLU A 197 -8.08 -12.38 -2.73
C GLU A 197 -8.17 -13.49 -3.79
N LYS A 198 -7.68 -13.19 -4.97
CA LYS A 198 -7.71 -14.13 -6.11
C LYS A 198 -6.71 -13.77 -7.19
N ILE A 199 -6.41 -14.75 -8.03
CA ILE A 199 -5.77 -14.52 -9.32
C ILE A 199 -6.86 -14.36 -10.38
N TYR A 200 -6.84 -13.23 -11.09
CA TYR A 200 -7.75 -12.93 -12.19
C TYR A 200 -6.94 -12.54 -13.43
N GLU A 201 -7.04 -13.31 -14.50
CA GLU A 201 -6.27 -13.11 -15.74
C GLU A 201 -4.76 -12.91 -15.47
N GLY A 202 -4.18 -13.76 -14.61
CA GLY A 202 -2.77 -13.67 -14.23
C GLY A 202 -2.39 -12.50 -13.34
N MET A 203 -3.35 -11.78 -12.80
CA MET A 203 -3.19 -10.64 -11.91
C MET A 203 -3.65 -11.00 -10.50
N ALA A 204 -2.83 -10.73 -9.49
CA ALA A 204 -3.22 -10.79 -8.08
C ALA A 204 -4.17 -9.63 -7.75
N TYR A 205 -5.28 -9.93 -7.11
CA TYR A 205 -6.27 -8.94 -6.71
C TYR A 205 -6.79 -9.18 -5.30
N ILE A 206 -6.96 -8.10 -4.56
CA ILE A 206 -7.75 -8.03 -3.32
C ILE A 206 -8.43 -6.65 -3.24
N THR A 207 -9.67 -6.61 -2.78
CA THR A 207 -10.43 -5.35 -2.67
C THR A 207 -9.80 -4.41 -1.65
N ASP A 208 -9.34 -4.91 -0.50
CA ASP A 208 -8.59 -4.11 0.47
C ASP A 208 -7.60 -4.97 1.25
N ALA A 209 -6.37 -4.50 1.33
CA ALA A 209 -5.30 -5.18 2.05
C ALA A 209 -5.41 -5.01 3.58
N GLY A 210 -6.30 -4.13 4.04
CA GLY A 210 -6.45 -3.78 5.45
C GLY A 210 -5.40 -2.78 5.94
N PHE A 211 -5.19 -2.71 7.26
CA PHE A 211 -4.21 -1.81 7.84
C PHE A 211 -3.28 -2.50 8.85
N CYS A 212 -2.16 -1.87 9.14
CA CYS A 212 -1.22 -2.26 10.18
C CYS A 212 -1.26 -1.22 11.29
N GLY A 213 -1.70 -1.60 12.50
CA GLY A 213 -1.87 -0.65 13.61
C GLY A 213 -2.54 -1.28 14.82
N ALA A 214 -3.06 -0.46 15.72
CA ALA A 214 -3.73 -0.92 16.94
C ALA A 214 -4.90 -1.85 16.61
N GLU A 215 -4.88 -3.08 17.13
CA GLU A 215 -5.87 -4.10 16.81
C GLU A 215 -7.23 -3.72 17.40
N GLU A 216 -7.30 -3.38 18.68
CA GLU A 216 -8.52 -2.92 19.33
C GLU A 216 -8.71 -1.41 19.10
N SER A 217 -9.26 -1.05 17.95
CA SER A 217 -9.43 0.35 17.53
C SER A 217 -10.57 0.49 16.52
N VAL A 218 -10.99 1.72 16.27
CA VAL A 218 -11.88 2.04 15.15
C VAL A 218 -10.99 2.38 13.95
N ILE A 219 -10.63 1.35 13.16
CA ILE A 219 -9.75 1.47 12.00
C ILE A 219 -8.43 2.24 12.27
N GLY A 220 -7.85 2.02 13.46
CA GLY A 220 -6.62 2.67 13.92
C GLY A 220 -6.82 3.85 14.85
N MET A 221 -8.06 4.33 15.02
CA MET A 221 -8.40 5.47 15.87
C MET A 221 -9.02 5.05 17.19
N GLU A 222 -8.87 5.89 18.23
CA GLU A 222 -9.50 5.70 19.52
C GLU A 222 -11.02 5.62 19.41
N PHE A 223 -11.63 4.70 20.18
CA PHE A 223 -13.08 4.50 20.19
C PHE A 223 -13.83 5.75 20.65
N SER A 224 -13.37 6.39 21.73
CA SER A 224 -14.05 7.52 22.34
C SER A 224 -14.21 8.71 21.39
N THR A 225 -13.14 9.10 20.71
CA THR A 225 -13.14 10.21 19.74
C THR A 225 -13.91 9.85 18.48
N SER A 226 -13.78 8.62 18.00
CA SER A 226 -14.52 8.10 16.85
C SER A 226 -16.02 8.03 17.13
N PHE A 227 -16.42 7.48 18.28
CA PHE A 227 -17.82 7.40 18.69
C PHE A 227 -18.46 8.78 18.82
N LYS A 228 -17.80 9.73 19.48
CA LYS A 228 -18.30 11.09 19.63
C LYS A 228 -18.53 11.76 18.27
N ARG A 229 -17.56 11.65 17.37
CA ARG A 229 -17.69 12.22 16.02
C ARG A 229 -18.82 11.59 15.22
N LEU A 230 -18.90 10.26 15.20
CA LEU A 230 -19.88 9.52 14.40
C LEU A 230 -21.30 9.63 14.96
N SER A 231 -21.47 9.60 16.29
CA SER A 231 -22.80 9.65 16.93
C SER A 231 -23.42 11.05 16.96
N THR A 232 -22.57 12.10 17.00
CA THR A 232 -23.07 13.48 17.10
C THR A 232 -22.97 14.26 15.80
N SER A 233 -22.18 13.78 14.81
CA SER A 233 -21.80 14.52 13.59
C SER A 233 -21.08 15.85 13.86
N LEU A 234 -20.60 16.08 15.10
CA LEU A 234 -19.84 17.28 15.45
C LEU A 234 -18.37 17.08 15.12
N PRO A 235 -17.65 18.16 14.75
CA PRO A 235 -16.21 18.08 14.54
C PRO A 235 -15.50 17.63 15.82
N GLU A 236 -14.79 16.51 15.75
CA GLU A 236 -13.93 15.99 16.80
C GLU A 236 -12.60 15.61 16.17
N ARG A 237 -11.50 15.87 16.86
CA ARG A 237 -10.18 15.45 16.41
C ARG A 237 -10.01 13.96 16.69
N TYR A 238 -9.69 13.20 15.67
CA TYR A 238 -9.33 11.80 15.86
C TYR A 238 -8.02 11.66 16.63
N GLU A 239 -8.01 10.74 17.57
CA GLU A 239 -6.81 10.31 18.29
C GLU A 239 -6.43 8.91 17.82
N ILE A 240 -5.12 8.63 17.75
CA ILE A 240 -4.63 7.31 17.39
C ILE A 240 -4.80 6.38 18.58
N ALA A 241 -5.35 5.20 18.33
CA ALA A 241 -5.42 4.17 19.35
C ALA A 241 -4.00 3.64 19.66
N GLU A 242 -3.72 3.43 20.95
CA GLU A 242 -2.53 2.75 21.43
C GLU A 242 -2.94 1.58 22.31
N THR A 243 -2.72 0.36 21.82
CA THR A 243 -3.13 -0.89 22.48
C THR A 243 -1.94 -1.84 22.64
N PRO A 244 -2.01 -2.83 23.54
CA PRO A 244 -0.91 -3.80 23.71
C PRO A 244 -0.67 -4.67 22.46
N VAL A 245 -1.67 -4.81 21.61
CA VAL A 245 -1.65 -5.66 20.43
C VAL A 245 -1.80 -4.81 19.18
N ALA A 246 -0.95 -5.05 18.20
CA ALA A 246 -1.07 -4.50 16.86
C ALA A 246 -1.44 -5.60 15.86
N GLN A 247 -2.37 -5.32 14.97
CA GLN A 247 -2.62 -6.16 13.80
C GLN A 247 -1.68 -5.79 12.65
N ILE A 248 -1.38 -6.78 11.82
CA ILE A 248 -0.57 -6.65 10.60
C ILE A 248 -1.35 -7.28 9.46
N ASN A 249 -1.84 -6.45 8.56
CA ASN A 249 -2.58 -6.89 7.39
C ASN A 249 -1.82 -6.55 6.11
N GLY A 250 -1.98 -7.40 5.12
CA GLY A 250 -1.36 -7.26 3.82
C GLY A 250 -1.57 -8.49 2.96
N VAL A 251 -0.77 -8.62 1.92
CA VAL A 251 -0.76 -9.79 1.06
C VAL A 251 0.65 -10.21 0.70
N GLU A 252 0.85 -11.52 0.52
CA GLU A 252 2.00 -12.11 -0.14
C GLU A 252 1.58 -12.47 -1.57
N ILE A 253 2.40 -12.08 -2.55
CA ILE A 253 2.17 -12.33 -3.96
C ILE A 253 3.39 -13.08 -4.50
N LEU A 254 3.13 -14.19 -5.21
CA LEU A 254 4.15 -14.87 -6.00
C LEU A 254 3.92 -14.53 -7.47
N ILE A 255 4.96 -14.03 -8.11
CA ILE A 255 4.94 -13.75 -9.56
C ILE A 255 6.07 -14.52 -10.24
N ASP A 256 5.76 -15.11 -11.37
CA ASP A 256 6.75 -15.62 -12.30
C ASP A 256 7.04 -14.60 -13.43
N GLU A 257 7.82 -14.98 -14.40
CA GLU A 257 8.13 -14.13 -15.54
C GLU A 257 6.87 -13.65 -16.28
N PHE A 258 5.84 -14.49 -16.31
CA PHE A 258 4.64 -14.25 -17.15
C PHE A 258 3.48 -13.63 -16.38
N LYS A 259 3.22 -14.07 -15.13
CA LYS A 259 2.00 -13.69 -14.40
C LYS A 259 2.14 -13.80 -12.88
N ALA A 260 1.16 -13.32 -12.15
CA ALA A 260 0.98 -13.67 -10.76
C ALA A 260 0.41 -15.10 -10.66
N THR A 261 1.04 -15.91 -9.81
CA THR A 261 0.69 -17.33 -9.64
C THR A 261 -0.03 -17.60 -8.33
N GLN A 262 0.20 -16.76 -7.33
CA GLN A 262 -0.42 -16.88 -6.03
C GLN A 262 -0.63 -15.49 -5.39
N ILE A 263 -1.71 -15.35 -4.65
CA ILE A 263 -1.92 -14.30 -3.66
C ILE A 263 -2.43 -14.94 -2.38
N LYS A 264 -1.90 -14.50 -1.25
CA LYS A 264 -2.31 -14.97 0.08
C LYS A 264 -2.34 -13.80 1.04
N ARG A 265 -3.41 -13.68 1.83
CA ARG A 265 -3.49 -12.66 2.88
C ARG A 265 -2.45 -12.90 3.97
N ILE A 266 -1.86 -11.80 4.43
CA ILE A 266 -1.16 -11.71 5.70
C ILE A 266 -2.17 -11.14 6.68
N ASN A 267 -2.50 -11.92 7.71
CA ASN A 267 -3.32 -11.49 8.83
C ASN A 267 -2.64 -12.01 10.09
N SER A 268 -1.98 -11.13 10.80
CA SER A 268 -1.16 -11.48 11.95
C SER A 268 -1.30 -10.43 13.05
N VAL A 269 -0.94 -10.80 14.26
CA VAL A 269 -0.88 -9.89 15.40
C VAL A 269 0.54 -9.86 15.97
N SER A 270 0.90 -8.71 16.53
CA SER A 270 2.18 -8.49 17.20
C SER A 270 1.92 -7.83 18.55
N TYR A 271 2.54 -8.36 19.60
CA TYR A 271 2.51 -7.69 20.90
C TYR A 271 3.49 -6.53 20.88
N THR A 272 2.96 -5.31 20.97
CA THR A 272 3.77 -4.12 21.13
C THR A 272 4.04 -3.92 22.61
N HIS A 273 5.29 -4.08 23.05
CA HIS A 273 5.66 -3.70 24.39
C HIS A 273 5.52 -2.18 24.52
N LEU A 274 4.38 -1.72 25.03
CA LEU A 274 4.30 -0.40 25.62
C LEU A 274 5.30 -0.43 26.79
N ARG A 275 6.37 0.36 26.73
CA ARG A 275 7.18 0.59 27.94
C ARG A 275 6.20 1.10 29.00
N ALA A 276 5.99 0.32 30.03
CA ALA A 276 5.37 0.83 31.23
C ALA A 276 6.15 2.09 31.61
N HIS A 277 5.50 3.23 31.62
CA HIS A 277 6.02 4.37 32.35
C HIS A 277 6.08 3.88 33.79
N GLU A 278 7.27 3.57 34.24
CA GLU A 278 7.53 3.43 35.66
C GLU A 278 7.13 4.77 36.29
N THR A 279 5.95 4.80 36.88
CA THR A 279 5.57 5.82 37.83
C THR A 279 6.34 5.50 39.09
N LEU A 280 7.44 6.22 39.34
CA LEU A 280 8.02 6.40 40.64
C LEU A 280 7.20 7.43 41.43
#